data_90f06e1dcc56488547a3a4edd664153d
#
_entry.id   90f06e1dcc56488547a3a4edd664153d
#
_cell.length_a   1.000
_cell.length_b   1.000
_cell.length_c   1.000
_cell.angle_alpha   90.00
_cell.angle_beta   90.00
_cell.angle_gamma   90.00
#
_symmetry.space_group_name_H-M   'P 1'
#
loop_
_entity.id
_entity.type
_entity.pdbx_description
1 polymer ?
#
loop_
_entity_poly.entity_id
_entity_poly.type
_entity_poly.pdbx_seq_one_letter_code
_entity_poly.pdbx_strand_id
1 'polypeptide(L)'
;PDRRPCLHRQAVATLNARGVSGNKLTSPTPIDMARCDDFAHAVRHVRARFPAATLVGWGLSLGANIMVHMLGTLGAATSLACAVSLSNPYDVGSMLAIRDRFPFSNAALRSRYEGGFVSWFKRRLRKSKGLFDNAKSGSGSGFEWEELDA
;
A
#
# COMPACT_ATOMS: atom_id res chain seq x y z
N PRO A 1 -34.53 -28.97 -15.14
CA PRO A 1 -33.56 -27.92 -15.26
C PRO A 1 -32.95 -27.73 -13.89
N ASP A 2 -31.73 -28.29 -13.74
CA ASP A 2 -30.94 -28.28 -12.50
C ASP A 2 -30.45 -26.85 -12.24
N ARG A 3 -31.12 -26.15 -11.34
CA ARG A 3 -30.68 -24.83 -10.82
C ARG A 3 -29.72 -25.01 -9.65
N ARG A 4 -28.65 -25.79 -9.82
CA ARG A 4 -27.54 -25.69 -8.89
C ARG A 4 -26.90 -24.33 -9.10
N PRO A 5 -26.75 -23.50 -8.06
CA PRO A 5 -26.00 -22.27 -8.20
C PRO A 5 -24.60 -22.66 -8.70
N CYS A 6 -24.20 -22.12 -9.85
CA CYS A 6 -22.82 -22.21 -10.28
C CYS A 6 -21.97 -21.64 -9.16
N LEU A 7 -21.37 -22.49 -8.35
CA LEU A 7 -20.28 -22.13 -7.47
C LEU A 7 -19.14 -21.70 -8.40
N HIS A 8 -19.18 -20.43 -8.81
CA HIS A 8 -18.08 -19.84 -9.53
C HIS A 8 -16.84 -20.02 -8.64
N ARG A 9 -15.87 -20.77 -9.12
CA ARG A 9 -14.58 -20.90 -8.45
C ARG A 9 -13.97 -19.51 -8.38
N GLN A 10 -14.03 -18.91 -7.21
CA GLN A 10 -13.35 -17.66 -6.92
C GLN A 10 -11.96 -17.98 -6.38
N ALA A 11 -10.97 -17.26 -6.87
CA ALA A 11 -9.61 -17.30 -6.34
C ALA A 11 -9.25 -15.91 -5.83
N VAL A 12 -8.49 -15.83 -4.77
CA VAL A 12 -8.00 -14.60 -4.19
C VAL A 12 -6.49 -14.57 -4.35
N ALA A 13 -5.99 -13.46 -4.93
CA ALA A 13 -4.56 -13.15 -4.96
C ALA A 13 -4.30 -11.98 -4.02
N THR A 14 -3.38 -12.15 -3.08
CA THR A 14 -2.99 -11.10 -2.13
C THR A 14 -1.60 -10.60 -2.45
N LEU A 15 -1.47 -9.29 -2.64
CA LEU A 15 -0.17 -8.65 -2.80
C LEU A 15 0.42 -8.34 -1.42
N ASN A 16 1.56 -8.94 -1.12
CA ASN A 16 2.41 -8.51 -0.02
C ASN A 16 3.29 -7.36 -0.50
N ALA A 17 3.10 -6.18 0.07
CA ALA A 17 3.89 -5.02 -0.29
C ALA A 17 5.40 -5.25 -0.03
N ARG A 18 6.24 -4.46 -0.70
CA ARG A 18 7.69 -4.50 -0.53
C ARG A 18 8.07 -4.26 0.94
N GLY A 19 9.02 -5.02 1.46
CA GLY A 19 9.45 -4.98 2.85
C GLY A 19 8.42 -5.47 3.87
N VAL A 20 7.29 -6.07 3.46
CA VAL A 20 6.20 -6.55 4.33
C VAL A 20 6.12 -8.08 4.27
N SER A 21 5.57 -8.70 5.31
CA SER A 21 5.32 -10.17 5.37
C SER A 21 6.56 -11.03 5.07
N GLY A 22 7.73 -10.62 5.58
CA GLY A 22 8.99 -11.34 5.37
C GLY A 22 9.73 -11.00 4.08
N ASN A 23 9.11 -10.27 3.14
CA ASN A 23 9.80 -9.79 1.94
C ASN A 23 10.86 -8.76 2.33
N LYS A 24 12.09 -9.00 1.90
CA LYS A 24 13.18 -8.02 2.07
C LYS A 24 13.05 -6.93 1.01
N LEU A 25 13.42 -5.70 1.39
CA LEU A 25 13.64 -4.66 0.38
C LEU A 25 14.89 -5.02 -0.43
N THR A 26 14.79 -4.87 -1.74
CA THR A 26 15.91 -5.05 -2.69
C THR A 26 16.35 -3.73 -3.33
N SER A 27 15.64 -2.66 -3.03
CA SER A 27 15.92 -1.29 -3.46
C SER A 27 15.62 -0.32 -2.32
N PRO A 28 16.22 0.86 -2.28
CA PRO A 28 15.97 1.89 -1.26
C PRO A 28 14.63 2.61 -1.46
N THR A 29 13.59 1.83 -1.74
CA THR A 29 12.24 2.35 -2.01
C THR A 29 11.26 1.54 -1.17
N PRO A 30 10.82 2.05 -0.02
CA PRO A 30 9.82 1.39 0.82
C PRO A 30 8.44 1.47 0.18
N ILE A 31 7.44 0.88 0.87
CA ILE A 31 6.04 1.08 0.50
C ILE A 31 5.70 2.56 0.60
N ASP A 32 5.03 3.08 -0.42
CA ASP A 32 4.68 4.48 -0.56
C ASP A 32 3.26 4.61 -1.13
N MET A 33 2.49 5.56 -0.61
CA MET A 33 1.13 5.86 -1.08
C MET A 33 1.12 6.45 -2.49
N ALA A 34 2.17 7.18 -2.86
CA ALA A 34 2.32 7.79 -4.17
C ALA A 34 2.76 6.80 -5.27
N ARG A 35 2.99 5.53 -4.95
CA ARG A 35 3.47 4.52 -5.89
C ARG A 35 2.48 3.39 -6.06
N CYS A 36 2.07 3.18 -7.30
CA CYS A 36 1.16 2.11 -7.66
C CYS A 36 1.82 1.00 -8.51
N ASP A 37 3.12 1.11 -8.79
CA ASP A 37 3.84 0.22 -9.72
C ASP A 37 3.75 -1.25 -9.33
N ASP A 38 3.94 -1.56 -8.04
CA ASP A 38 3.89 -2.93 -7.55
C ASP A 38 2.50 -3.54 -7.74
N PHE A 39 1.46 -2.77 -7.45
CA PHE A 39 0.09 -3.23 -7.63
C PHE A 39 -0.25 -3.39 -9.11
N ALA A 40 0.13 -2.44 -9.95
CA ALA A 40 -0.02 -2.55 -11.40
C ALA A 40 0.70 -3.77 -11.96
N HIS A 41 1.91 -4.07 -11.48
CA HIS A 41 2.66 -5.26 -11.85
C HIS A 41 1.95 -6.55 -11.42
N ALA A 42 1.45 -6.58 -10.19
CA ALA A 42 0.68 -7.72 -9.68
C ALA A 42 -0.59 -7.97 -10.50
N VAL A 43 -1.33 -6.93 -10.85
CA VAL A 43 -2.54 -7.03 -11.70
C VAL A 43 -2.18 -7.61 -13.08
N ARG A 44 -1.10 -7.12 -13.71
CA ARG A 44 -0.64 -7.67 -15.00
C ARG A 44 -0.22 -9.14 -14.87
N HIS A 45 0.48 -9.51 -13.81
CA HIS A 45 0.88 -10.89 -13.54
C HIS A 45 -0.33 -11.82 -13.40
N VAL A 46 -1.32 -11.42 -12.61
CA VAL A 46 -2.55 -12.20 -12.43
C VAL A 46 -3.32 -12.30 -13.74
N ARG A 47 -3.41 -11.22 -14.52
CA ARG A 47 -4.06 -11.25 -15.85
C ARG A 47 -3.37 -12.21 -16.81
N ALA A 48 -2.05 -12.20 -16.84
CA ALA A 48 -1.27 -13.12 -17.68
C ALA A 48 -1.48 -14.59 -17.29
N ARG A 49 -1.59 -14.85 -15.98
CA ARG A 49 -1.79 -16.21 -15.43
C ARG A 49 -3.22 -16.71 -15.62
N PHE A 50 -4.20 -15.80 -15.62
CA PHE A 50 -5.63 -16.11 -15.73
C PHE A 50 -6.31 -15.19 -16.76
N PRO A 51 -6.03 -15.41 -18.06
CA PRO A 51 -6.44 -14.48 -19.12
C PRO A 51 -7.97 -14.36 -19.28
N ALA A 52 -8.72 -15.41 -18.97
CA ALA A 52 -10.19 -15.44 -19.08
C ALA A 52 -10.91 -15.02 -17.78
N ALA A 53 -10.19 -14.77 -16.68
CA ALA A 53 -10.83 -14.44 -15.41
C ALA A 53 -11.30 -12.98 -15.39
N THR A 54 -12.46 -12.74 -14.78
CA THR A 54 -12.87 -11.40 -14.41
C THR A 54 -12.09 -10.97 -13.17
N LEU A 55 -11.26 -9.94 -13.27
CA LEU A 55 -10.46 -9.45 -12.16
C LEU A 55 -11.19 -8.33 -11.43
N VAL A 56 -11.30 -8.47 -10.12
CA VAL A 56 -11.87 -7.48 -9.20
C VAL A 56 -10.77 -7.02 -8.26
N GLY A 57 -10.55 -5.71 -8.18
CA GLY A 57 -9.65 -5.10 -7.21
C GLY A 57 -10.34 -4.94 -5.86
N TRP A 58 -9.64 -5.27 -4.78
CA TRP A 58 -10.09 -5.00 -3.42
C TRP A 58 -8.97 -4.34 -2.64
N GLY A 59 -9.19 -3.11 -2.20
CA GLY A 59 -8.24 -2.34 -1.43
C GLY A 59 -8.80 -1.90 -0.08
N LEU A 60 -7.98 -1.97 0.97
CA LEU A 60 -8.30 -1.47 2.30
C LEU A 60 -7.26 -0.43 2.73
N SER A 61 -7.72 0.73 3.23
CA SER A 61 -6.87 1.79 3.76
C SER A 61 -5.75 2.17 2.76
N LEU A 62 -4.49 2.04 3.12
CA LEU A 62 -3.34 2.26 2.23
C LEU A 62 -3.43 1.47 0.91
N GLY A 63 -3.88 0.21 0.99
CA GLY A 63 -4.08 -0.62 -0.22
C GLY A 63 -5.18 -0.09 -1.14
N ALA A 64 -6.21 0.52 -0.56
CA ALA A 64 -7.26 1.20 -1.33
C ALA A 64 -6.72 2.44 -2.03
N ASN A 65 -5.89 3.23 -1.36
CA ASN A 65 -5.24 4.41 -1.93
C ASN A 65 -4.35 4.05 -3.12
N ILE A 66 -3.44 3.09 -2.94
CA ILE A 66 -2.55 2.61 -4.00
C ILE A 66 -3.34 2.08 -5.21
N MET A 67 -4.41 1.33 -4.97
CA MET A 67 -5.27 0.80 -6.03
C MET A 67 -5.98 1.93 -6.80
N VAL A 68 -6.56 2.90 -6.11
CA VAL A 68 -7.24 4.04 -6.75
C VAL A 68 -6.23 4.90 -7.51
N HIS A 69 -5.02 5.10 -6.98
CA HIS A 69 -3.94 5.78 -7.70
C HIS A 69 -3.59 5.05 -9.01
N MET A 70 -3.46 3.71 -8.98
CA MET A 70 -3.25 2.92 -10.18
C MET A 70 -4.39 3.11 -11.19
N LEU A 71 -5.64 3.08 -10.75
CA LEU A 71 -6.79 3.27 -11.62
C LEU A 71 -6.78 4.65 -12.28
N GLY A 72 -6.45 5.69 -11.52
CA GLY A 72 -6.30 7.05 -12.04
C GLY A 72 -5.16 7.17 -13.06
N THR A 73 -4.06 6.47 -12.82
CA THR A 73 -2.88 6.49 -13.70
C THR A 73 -3.11 5.71 -14.99
N LEU A 74 -3.72 4.53 -14.91
CA LEU A 74 -3.88 3.63 -16.07
C LEU A 74 -5.20 3.88 -16.82
N GLY A 75 -6.21 4.43 -16.16
CA GLY A 75 -7.52 4.66 -16.77
C GLY A 75 -8.07 3.38 -17.42
N ALA A 76 -8.46 3.49 -18.69
CA ALA A 76 -9.00 2.38 -19.46
C ALA A 76 -7.99 1.24 -19.77
N ALA A 77 -6.69 1.47 -19.53
CA ALA A 77 -5.66 0.45 -19.73
C ALA A 77 -5.58 -0.56 -18.56
N THR A 78 -6.36 -0.37 -17.50
CA THR A 78 -6.42 -1.34 -16.42
C THR A 78 -7.08 -2.65 -16.86
N SER A 79 -6.60 -3.77 -16.33
CA SER A 79 -7.22 -5.08 -16.53
C SER A 79 -8.30 -5.41 -15.49
N LEU A 80 -8.56 -4.52 -14.54
CA LEU A 80 -9.63 -4.71 -13.54
C LEU A 80 -10.99 -4.39 -14.17
N ALA A 81 -11.96 -5.27 -13.98
CA ALA A 81 -13.36 -5.04 -14.38
C ALA A 81 -14.09 -4.10 -13.42
N CYS A 82 -13.74 -4.18 -12.13
CA CYS A 82 -14.20 -3.26 -11.10
C CYS A 82 -13.25 -3.24 -9.91
N ALA A 83 -13.46 -2.29 -9.01
CA ALA A 83 -12.65 -2.15 -7.81
C ALA A 83 -13.49 -1.73 -6.60
N VAL A 84 -13.18 -2.27 -5.43
CA VAL A 84 -13.78 -1.90 -4.14
C VAL A 84 -12.72 -1.22 -3.29
N SER A 85 -12.97 0.03 -2.95
CA SER A 85 -12.07 0.88 -2.14
C SER A 85 -12.70 1.11 -0.78
N LEU A 86 -12.10 0.54 0.28
CA LEU A 86 -12.61 0.64 1.65
C LEU A 86 -11.66 1.49 2.50
N SER A 87 -12.25 2.40 3.29
CA SER A 87 -11.51 3.26 4.23
C SER A 87 -10.30 3.94 3.60
N ASN A 88 -10.44 4.40 2.37
CA ASN A 88 -9.36 5.01 1.62
C ASN A 88 -9.05 6.41 2.15
N PRO A 89 -7.81 6.71 2.54
CA PRO A 89 -7.39 8.07 2.87
C PRO A 89 -7.17 8.90 1.58
N TYR A 90 -8.25 9.35 0.95
CA TYR A 90 -8.20 10.10 -0.32
C TYR A 90 -7.44 11.43 -0.20
N ASP A 91 -7.57 12.10 0.93
CA ASP A 91 -6.89 13.37 1.22
C ASP A 91 -6.26 13.31 2.61
N VAL A 92 -4.99 12.91 2.62
CA VAL A 92 -4.20 12.81 3.86
C VAL A 92 -3.97 14.18 4.48
N GLY A 93 -3.82 15.23 3.68
CA GLY A 93 -3.64 16.60 4.15
C GLY A 93 -4.85 17.09 4.95
N SER A 94 -6.04 16.97 4.38
CA SER A 94 -7.28 17.29 5.08
C SER A 94 -7.50 16.39 6.29
N MET A 95 -7.19 15.10 6.22
CA MET A 95 -7.29 14.19 7.34
C MET A 95 -6.40 14.62 8.52
N LEU A 96 -5.17 15.03 8.26
CA LEU A 96 -4.25 15.53 9.27
C LEU A 96 -4.73 16.87 9.86
N ALA A 97 -5.22 17.79 9.01
CA ALA A 97 -5.76 19.07 9.47
C ALA A 97 -7.02 18.93 10.34
N ILE A 98 -7.88 17.95 10.04
CA ILE A 98 -9.09 17.66 10.81
C ILE A 98 -8.74 16.94 12.12
N ARG A 99 -7.70 16.12 12.14
CA ARG A 99 -7.26 15.33 13.29
C ARG A 99 -7.24 16.10 14.60
N ASP A 100 -6.74 17.32 14.57
CA ASP A 100 -6.53 18.15 15.75
C ASP A 100 -7.81 18.92 16.18
N ARG A 101 -8.83 18.93 15.32
CA ARG A 101 -10.11 19.61 15.56
C ARG A 101 -11.16 18.72 16.24
N PHE A 102 -10.98 17.40 16.27
CA PHE A 102 -11.96 16.50 16.88
C PHE A 102 -11.67 16.29 18.38
N PRO A 103 -12.44 16.90 19.29
CA PRO A 103 -12.23 16.77 20.74
C PRO A 103 -12.49 15.34 21.25
N PHE A 104 -13.16 14.51 20.44
CA PHE A 104 -13.49 13.12 20.80
C PHE A 104 -12.42 12.10 20.38
N SER A 105 -11.35 12.52 19.72
CA SER A 105 -10.24 11.62 19.47
C SER A 105 -9.60 11.31 20.83
N ASN A 106 -9.87 10.10 21.33
CA ASN A 106 -9.21 9.60 22.53
C ASN A 106 -7.69 9.71 22.32
N ALA A 107 -7.05 10.68 22.97
CA ALA A 107 -5.64 10.98 22.80
C ALA A 107 -4.76 9.74 23.04
N ALA A 108 -5.16 8.87 23.98
CA ALA A 108 -4.48 7.62 24.25
C ALA A 108 -4.58 6.62 23.08
N LEU A 109 -5.77 6.50 22.45
CA LEU A 109 -5.97 5.63 21.29
C LEU A 109 -5.17 6.15 20.09
N ARG A 110 -5.20 7.48 19.87
CA ARG A 110 -4.42 8.13 18.80
C ARG A 110 -2.93 7.90 18.99
N SER A 111 -2.41 8.17 20.19
CA SER A 111 -0.99 7.97 20.51
C SER A 111 -0.56 6.53 20.33
N ARG A 112 -1.37 5.56 20.72
CA ARG A 112 -1.07 4.13 20.51
C ARG A 112 -1.09 3.73 19.03
N TYR A 113 -2.04 4.23 18.26
CA TYR A 113 -2.13 3.94 16.82
C TYR A 113 -0.98 4.58 16.05
N GLU A 114 -0.78 5.89 16.23
CA GLU A 114 0.29 6.64 15.56
C GLU A 114 1.68 6.13 15.99
N GLY A 115 1.90 5.97 17.29
CA GLY A 115 3.16 5.44 17.82
C GLY A 115 3.46 4.02 17.37
N GLY A 116 2.44 3.17 17.29
CA GLY A 116 2.55 1.81 16.74
C GLY A 116 2.94 1.81 15.27
N PHE A 117 2.28 2.66 14.46
CA PHE A 117 2.56 2.79 13.03
C PHE A 117 3.97 3.34 12.77
N VAL A 118 4.35 4.42 13.47
CA VAL A 118 5.69 5.01 13.36
C VAL A 118 6.76 4.01 13.77
N SER A 119 6.59 3.32 14.91
CA SER A 119 7.54 2.32 15.39
C SER A 119 7.69 1.15 14.42
N TRP A 120 6.59 0.71 13.81
CA TRP A 120 6.58 -0.32 12.79
C TRP A 120 7.37 0.12 11.55
N PHE A 121 7.16 1.36 11.09
CA PHE A 121 7.84 1.93 9.93
C PHE A 121 9.33 2.14 10.19
N LYS A 122 9.68 2.79 11.32
CA LYS A 122 11.07 2.96 11.77
C LYS A 122 11.83 1.62 11.80
N ARG A 123 11.23 0.58 12.39
CA ARG A 123 11.84 -0.77 12.46
C ARG A 123 12.14 -1.35 11.07
N ARG A 124 11.27 -1.09 10.09
CA ARG A 124 11.47 -1.59 8.72
C ARG A 124 12.58 -0.86 8.01
N LEU A 125 12.61 0.45 8.12
CA LEU A 125 13.68 1.26 7.56
C LEU A 125 15.04 0.84 8.13
N ARG A 126 15.15 0.69 9.46
CA ARG A 126 16.38 0.24 10.12
C ARG A 126 16.87 -1.12 9.63
N LYS A 127 15.99 -2.07 9.39
CA LYS A 127 16.35 -3.39 8.84
C LYS A 127 16.93 -3.32 7.42
N SER A 128 16.67 -2.23 6.71
CA SER A 128 17.13 -2.02 5.33
C SER A 128 18.15 -0.90 5.22
N LYS A 129 18.74 -0.44 6.35
CA LYS A 129 19.63 0.71 6.43
C LYS A 129 20.73 0.66 5.37
N GLY A 130 21.41 -0.48 5.19
CA GLY A 130 22.48 -0.61 4.22
C GLY A 130 22.07 -0.34 2.75
N LEU A 131 20.81 -0.57 2.39
CA LEU A 131 20.31 -0.24 1.05
C LEU A 131 20.21 1.27 0.86
N PHE A 132 19.77 2.00 1.90
CA PHE A 132 19.62 3.45 1.85
C PHE A 132 21.00 4.14 1.92
N ASP A 133 21.93 3.64 2.74
CA ASP A 133 23.29 4.18 2.86
C ASP A 133 24.04 4.05 1.53
N ASN A 134 23.91 2.92 0.83
CA ASN A 134 24.52 2.72 -0.49
C ASN A 134 23.90 3.62 -1.56
N ALA A 135 22.62 3.97 -1.46
CA ALA A 135 21.98 4.89 -2.38
C ALA A 135 22.42 6.35 -2.18
N LYS A 136 22.82 6.74 -0.95
CA LYS A 136 23.37 8.07 -0.64
C LYS A 136 24.65 8.37 -1.41
N SER A 137 25.48 7.38 -1.68
CA SER A 137 26.74 7.57 -2.40
C SER A 137 26.56 7.97 -3.87
N GLY A 138 25.33 7.89 -4.39
CA GLY A 138 24.98 8.20 -5.81
C GLY A 138 24.11 9.44 -6.04
N SER A 139 23.46 9.99 -5.01
CA SER A 139 22.62 11.19 -5.16
C SER A 139 22.59 12.01 -3.87
N GLY A 140 22.91 13.28 -3.94
CA GLY A 140 23.15 14.17 -2.80
C GLY A 140 21.96 14.54 -1.89
N SER A 141 20.86 13.81 -1.89
CA SER A 141 19.75 13.96 -0.94
C SER A 141 19.81 12.85 0.09
N GLY A 142 20.48 13.12 1.21
CA GLY A 142 20.64 12.16 2.29
C GLY A 142 19.43 12.10 3.21
N PHE A 143 18.95 10.88 3.48
CA PHE A 143 18.02 10.62 4.57
C PHE A 143 18.80 10.63 5.89
N GLU A 144 18.42 11.50 6.82
CA GLU A 144 19.07 11.65 8.12
C GLU A 144 18.54 10.58 9.08
N TRP A 145 19.38 9.58 9.44
CA TRP A 145 18.97 8.49 10.35
C TRP A 145 18.76 8.96 11.78
N GLU A 146 19.44 10.04 12.17
CA GLU A 146 19.38 10.63 13.52
C GLU A 146 17.98 11.16 13.83
N GLU A 147 17.26 11.69 12.84
CA GLU A 147 15.87 12.13 13.01
C GLU A 147 14.89 10.97 13.25
N LEU A 148 15.28 9.73 12.98
CA LEU A 148 14.46 8.56 13.29
C LEU A 148 14.54 8.12 14.75
N ASP A 149 15.55 8.56 15.48
CA ASP A 149 15.80 8.13 16.84
C ASP A 149 15.24 9.14 17.87
N ALA A 150 14.84 10.32 17.41
CA ALA A 150 14.11 11.31 18.20
C ALA A 150 12.60 10.97 18.25
#